data_6f5192aa03d9251173f6ea68ed7d1681
#
_entry.id   6f5192aa03d9251173f6ea68ed7d1681
#
_cell.length_a   1.000
_cell.length_b   1.000
_cell.length_c   1.000
_cell.angle_alpha   90.00
_cell.angle_beta   90.00
_cell.angle_gamma   90.00
#
_symmetry.space_group_name_H-M   'P 1'
#
loop_
_entity.id
_entity.type
_entity.pdbx_description
1 polymer ?
#
loop_
_entity_poly.entity_id
_entity_poly.type
_entity_poly.pdbx_seq_one_letter_code
_entity_poly.pdbx_strand_id
1 'polypeptide(L)'
;SLPATISADMWSHQYDQQLNQVSCSIQQGTPIFGTNGSQSNLFGLEPNYGCCTANFSQGWPKLALSAFMETEKGLLSAVLVPSSVQLERGGEKARVTLETEYPFRDSLLYSVHCERPVRFELAVRVPAFAESAEADGQPVQPGEIWRTERLWQDGDSVEVKLHFAARL
;
A
#
# COMPACT_ATOMS: atom_id res chain seq x y z
N SER A 1 -8.75 -2.56 -5.05
CA SER A 1 -9.55 -3.54 -5.81
C SER A 1 -9.96 -4.75 -4.97
N LEU A 2 -9.08 -5.30 -4.13
CA LEU A 2 -9.43 -6.48 -3.31
C LEU A 2 -10.77 -6.34 -2.56
N PRO A 3 -11.05 -5.24 -1.83
CA PRO A 3 -12.34 -5.09 -1.16
C PRO A 3 -13.56 -5.09 -2.09
N ALA A 4 -13.39 -4.71 -3.35
CA ALA A 4 -14.47 -4.69 -4.33
C ALA A 4 -14.74 -6.07 -4.96
N THR A 5 -13.78 -6.98 -4.86
CA THR A 5 -13.83 -8.31 -5.48
C THR A 5 -14.08 -9.45 -4.49
N ILE A 6 -14.25 -9.13 -3.20
CA ILE A 6 -14.49 -10.09 -2.12
C ILE A 6 -15.81 -9.75 -1.44
N SER A 7 -16.60 -10.78 -1.10
CA SER A 7 -17.77 -10.60 -0.23
C SER A 7 -17.37 -10.18 1.19
N ALA A 8 -18.27 -9.51 1.91
CA ALA A 8 -18.00 -8.99 3.25
C ALA A 8 -17.59 -10.08 4.27
N ASP A 9 -18.06 -11.29 4.09
CA ASP A 9 -17.70 -12.47 4.89
C ASP A 9 -16.43 -13.16 4.41
N MET A 10 -15.82 -12.70 3.31
CA MET A 10 -14.62 -13.23 2.66
C MET A 10 -14.75 -14.67 2.11
N TRP A 11 -15.97 -15.21 2.02
CA TRP A 11 -16.19 -16.56 1.50
C TRP A 11 -16.32 -16.64 0.00
N SER A 12 -16.74 -15.57 -0.64
CA SER A 12 -16.87 -15.54 -2.10
C SER A 12 -16.13 -14.37 -2.71
N HIS A 13 -15.69 -14.54 -3.95
CA HIS A 13 -14.94 -13.55 -4.69
C HIS A 13 -15.28 -13.60 -6.18
N GLN A 14 -14.85 -12.57 -6.90
CA GLN A 14 -14.96 -12.46 -8.36
C GLN A 14 -13.58 -12.57 -9.00
N TYR A 15 -13.56 -12.96 -10.26
CA TYR A 15 -12.35 -12.92 -11.08
C TYR A 15 -12.31 -11.63 -11.90
N ASP A 16 -11.48 -10.69 -11.49
CA ASP A 16 -11.26 -9.43 -12.19
C ASP A 16 -9.89 -9.40 -12.87
N GLN A 17 -9.88 -9.05 -14.14
CA GLN A 17 -8.65 -8.87 -14.91
C GLN A 17 -8.07 -7.47 -14.79
N GLN A 18 -8.89 -6.48 -14.51
CA GLN A 18 -8.52 -5.07 -14.40
C GLN A 18 -9.09 -4.44 -13.13
N LEU A 19 -8.37 -3.49 -12.55
CA LEU A 19 -8.75 -2.84 -11.30
C LEU A 19 -10.05 -2.04 -11.39
N ASN A 20 -10.40 -1.56 -12.57
CA ASN A 20 -11.59 -0.78 -12.84
C ASN A 20 -12.64 -1.55 -13.65
N GLN A 21 -12.54 -2.88 -13.70
CA GLN A 21 -13.50 -3.71 -14.39
C GLN A 21 -14.85 -3.66 -13.69
N VAL A 22 -15.94 -3.50 -14.48
CA VAL A 22 -17.30 -3.61 -13.97
C VAL A 22 -17.68 -5.08 -13.90
N SER A 23 -17.52 -5.68 -12.73
CA SER A 23 -17.61 -7.12 -12.55
C SER A 23 -19.02 -7.62 -12.28
N CYS A 24 -19.93 -6.76 -11.83
CA CYS A 24 -21.29 -7.17 -11.42
C CYS A 24 -22.32 -7.11 -12.54
N SER A 25 -21.96 -6.68 -13.75
CA SER A 25 -22.90 -6.54 -14.86
C SER A 25 -22.74 -7.66 -15.89
N ILE A 26 -23.79 -8.43 -16.08
CA ILE A 26 -23.93 -9.30 -17.25
C ILE A 26 -24.46 -8.42 -18.38
N GLN A 27 -23.58 -7.97 -19.27
CA GLN A 27 -23.98 -7.19 -20.43
C GLN A 27 -24.28 -8.09 -21.61
N GLN A 28 -25.39 -7.83 -22.28
CA GLN A 28 -25.66 -8.39 -23.60
C GLN A 28 -24.89 -7.57 -24.64
N GLY A 29 -24.09 -8.22 -25.45
CA GLY A 29 -23.28 -7.57 -26.49
C GLY A 29 -21.78 -7.66 -26.23
N THR A 30 -21.01 -6.79 -26.86
CA THR A 30 -19.57 -6.72 -26.67
C THR A 30 -19.27 -6.00 -25.36
N PRO A 31 -18.69 -6.66 -24.36
CA PRO A 31 -18.34 -6.02 -23.09
C PRO A 31 -17.27 -4.93 -23.33
N ILE A 32 -17.30 -3.86 -22.53
CA ILE A 32 -16.31 -2.80 -22.57
C ILE A 32 -14.92 -3.35 -22.21
N PHE A 33 -14.86 -4.33 -21.31
CA PHE A 33 -13.67 -5.07 -20.96
C PHE A 33 -13.80 -6.51 -21.41
N GLY A 34 -12.71 -7.08 -21.95
CA GLY A 34 -12.64 -8.51 -22.19
C GLY A 34 -12.73 -9.26 -20.86
N THR A 35 -13.64 -10.20 -20.76
CA THR A 35 -13.78 -11.08 -19.59
C THR A 35 -13.60 -12.52 -20.04
N ASN A 36 -13.19 -13.38 -19.12
CA ASN A 36 -13.01 -14.81 -19.40
C ASN A 36 -14.34 -15.59 -19.47
N GLY A 37 -15.45 -14.89 -19.53
CA GLY A 37 -16.81 -15.42 -19.62
C GLY A 37 -17.72 -14.88 -18.52
N SER A 38 -19.02 -15.02 -18.72
CA SER A 38 -20.03 -14.45 -17.83
C SER A 38 -19.96 -14.99 -16.39
N GLN A 39 -19.50 -16.23 -16.21
CA GLN A 39 -19.43 -16.85 -14.90
C GLN A 39 -18.28 -16.31 -14.05
N SER A 40 -17.21 -15.80 -14.64
CA SER A 40 -16.10 -15.20 -13.91
C SER A 40 -16.49 -13.90 -13.21
N ASN A 41 -17.56 -13.25 -13.64
CA ASN A 41 -18.06 -12.00 -13.09
C ASN A 41 -19.10 -12.22 -11.96
N LEU A 42 -19.38 -13.45 -11.59
CA LEU A 42 -20.29 -13.78 -10.50
C LEU A 42 -19.51 -14.04 -9.21
N PHE A 43 -20.08 -13.61 -8.10
CA PHE A 43 -19.52 -13.98 -6.80
C PHE A 43 -19.70 -15.49 -6.56
N GLY A 44 -18.63 -16.15 -6.13
CA GLY A 44 -18.64 -17.58 -5.85
C GLY A 44 -17.39 -18.01 -5.11
N LEU A 45 -17.41 -19.25 -4.61
CA LEU A 45 -16.23 -19.87 -3.97
C LEU A 45 -15.10 -20.08 -4.98
N GLU A 46 -15.47 -20.41 -6.19
CA GLU A 46 -14.53 -20.59 -7.30
C GLU A 46 -15.20 -20.13 -8.60
N PRO A 47 -14.90 -18.90 -9.08
CA PRO A 47 -15.49 -18.40 -10.32
C PRO A 47 -14.80 -19.02 -11.56
N ASN A 48 -14.77 -20.35 -11.67
CA ASN A 48 -14.18 -21.16 -12.75
C ASN A 48 -12.66 -20.99 -12.98
N TYR A 49 -11.93 -20.49 -11.97
CA TYR A 49 -10.47 -20.30 -12.04
C TYR A 49 -9.81 -20.84 -10.78
N GLY A 50 -9.67 -22.15 -10.66
CA GLY A 50 -9.06 -22.81 -9.50
C GLY A 50 -7.64 -22.34 -9.19
N CYS A 51 -6.85 -21.99 -10.21
CA CYS A 51 -5.52 -21.42 -10.01
C CYS A 51 -5.58 -20.05 -9.30
N CYS A 52 -6.55 -19.22 -9.65
CA CYS A 52 -6.71 -17.89 -9.04
C CYS A 52 -7.23 -18.02 -7.60
N THR A 53 -8.17 -18.90 -7.34
CA THR A 53 -8.67 -19.23 -6.01
C THR A 53 -7.53 -19.73 -5.10
N ALA A 54 -6.72 -20.67 -5.57
CA ALA A 54 -5.59 -21.20 -4.81
C ALA A 54 -4.51 -20.16 -4.49
N ASN A 55 -4.30 -19.18 -5.38
CA ASN A 55 -3.30 -18.16 -5.23
C ASN A 55 -3.81 -16.86 -4.59
N PHE A 56 -5.11 -16.70 -4.42
CA PHE A 56 -5.73 -15.46 -3.92
C PHE A 56 -5.19 -15.06 -2.55
N SER A 57 -5.05 -16.01 -1.64
CA SER A 57 -4.57 -15.77 -0.28
C SER A 57 -3.12 -15.24 -0.21
N GLN A 58 -2.33 -15.41 -1.27
CA GLN A 58 -0.95 -14.89 -1.33
C GLN A 58 -0.90 -13.35 -1.42
N GLY A 59 -1.98 -12.70 -1.82
CA GLY A 59 -2.03 -11.24 -1.95
C GLY A 59 -1.75 -10.50 -0.65
N TRP A 60 -2.33 -10.94 0.44
CA TRP A 60 -2.20 -10.31 1.75
C TRP A 60 -0.79 -10.39 2.34
N PRO A 61 -0.16 -11.56 2.43
CA PRO A 61 1.23 -11.65 2.89
C PRO A 61 2.18 -10.83 2.01
N LYS A 62 2.01 -10.88 0.69
CA LYS A 62 2.85 -10.10 -0.24
C LYS A 62 2.67 -8.60 -0.06
N LEU A 63 1.44 -8.12 0.16
CA LEU A 63 1.19 -6.72 0.48
C LEU A 63 1.89 -6.30 1.78
N ALA A 64 1.75 -7.11 2.84
CA ALA A 64 2.38 -6.84 4.11
C ALA A 64 3.91 -6.81 4.00
N LEU A 65 4.51 -7.79 3.32
CA LEU A 65 5.95 -7.84 3.07
C LEU A 65 6.47 -6.70 2.20
N SER A 66 5.59 -6.06 1.42
CA SER A 66 5.95 -4.95 0.54
C SER A 66 5.68 -3.56 1.15
N ALA A 67 5.08 -3.49 2.34
CA ALA A 67 4.79 -2.20 2.98
C ALA A 67 6.07 -1.42 3.26
N PHE A 68 7.05 -2.09 3.85
CA PHE A 68 8.40 -1.58 4.04
C PHE A 68 9.41 -2.50 3.37
N MET A 69 10.42 -1.94 2.77
CA MET A 69 11.56 -2.65 2.18
C MET A 69 12.85 -2.21 2.85
N GLU A 70 13.71 -3.16 3.16
CA GLU A 70 15.03 -2.86 3.66
C GLU A 70 15.93 -2.35 2.53
N THR A 71 16.74 -1.32 2.81
CA THR A 71 17.74 -0.76 1.92
C THR A 71 19.12 -0.84 2.57
N GLU A 72 20.17 -0.58 1.81
CA GLU A 72 21.53 -0.53 2.37
C GLU A 72 21.66 0.45 3.54
N LYS A 73 20.91 1.56 3.52
CA LYS A 73 20.98 2.63 4.51
C LYS A 73 19.86 2.61 5.55
N GLY A 74 18.80 1.83 5.35
CA GLY A 74 17.67 1.82 6.27
C GLY A 74 16.41 1.20 5.69
N LEU A 75 15.33 1.95 5.61
CA LEU A 75 14.00 1.50 5.22
C LEU A 75 13.41 2.37 4.11
N LEU A 76 12.70 1.72 3.19
CA LEU A 76 11.81 2.36 2.23
C LEU A 76 10.35 1.99 2.56
N SER A 77 9.51 2.98 2.87
CA SER A 77 8.06 2.84 2.86
C SER A 77 7.58 2.83 1.41
N ALA A 78 7.32 1.64 0.88
CA ALA A 78 7.01 1.42 -0.53
C ALA A 78 5.51 1.41 -0.80
N VAL A 79 4.71 0.88 0.14
CA VAL A 79 3.25 0.86 0.09
C VAL A 79 2.71 1.61 1.30
N LEU A 80 1.90 2.64 1.06
CA LEU A 80 1.44 3.58 2.08
C LEU A 80 0.20 3.02 2.82
N VAL A 81 0.39 1.95 3.58
CA VAL A 81 -0.65 1.32 4.40
C VAL A 81 -0.27 1.36 5.87
N PRO A 82 -1.23 1.45 6.80
CA PRO A 82 -0.93 1.37 8.24
C PRO A 82 -0.14 0.10 8.54
N SER A 83 1.07 0.24 9.06
CA SER A 83 1.97 -0.89 9.26
C SER A 83 3.12 -0.54 10.19
N SER A 84 3.80 -1.56 10.69
CA SER A 84 4.95 -1.41 11.56
C SER A 84 6.04 -2.39 11.15
N VAL A 85 7.29 -1.95 11.18
CA VAL A 85 8.46 -2.75 10.84
C VAL A 85 9.53 -2.60 11.93
N GLN A 86 10.28 -3.66 12.17
CA GLN A 86 11.48 -3.63 13.00
C GLN A 86 12.72 -3.70 12.10
N LEU A 87 13.72 -2.90 12.44
CA LEU A 87 15.05 -2.97 11.81
C LEU A 87 16.12 -3.02 12.89
N GLU A 88 17.29 -3.52 12.51
CA GLU A 88 18.49 -3.51 13.34
C GLU A 88 19.62 -2.85 12.55
N ARG A 89 20.28 -1.85 13.16
CA ARG A 89 21.43 -1.15 12.58
C ARG A 89 22.47 -0.87 13.66
N GLY A 90 23.71 -1.25 13.37
CA GLY A 90 24.81 -1.05 14.32
C GLY A 90 24.65 -1.80 15.64
N GLY A 91 23.89 -2.91 15.66
CA GLY A 91 23.57 -3.68 16.86
C GLY A 91 22.42 -3.11 17.69
N GLU A 92 21.82 -1.99 17.27
CA GLU A 92 20.67 -1.38 17.94
C GLU A 92 19.38 -1.63 17.16
N LYS A 93 18.25 -1.77 17.87
CA LYS A 93 16.94 -2.06 17.29
C LYS A 93 16.06 -0.84 17.31
N ALA A 94 15.32 -0.64 16.23
CA ALA A 94 14.25 0.35 16.15
C ALA A 94 12.98 -0.28 15.56
N ARG A 95 11.83 0.31 15.91
CA ARG A 95 10.54 0.06 15.28
C ARG A 95 10.08 1.34 14.62
N VAL A 96 9.74 1.24 13.35
CA VAL A 96 9.09 2.33 12.60
C VAL A 96 7.64 1.96 12.38
N THR A 97 6.72 2.85 12.74
CA THR A 97 5.28 2.68 12.57
C THR A 97 4.77 3.76 11.63
N LEU A 98 3.98 3.37 10.63
CA LEU A 98 3.20 4.27 9.80
C LEU A 98 1.75 4.25 10.26
N GLU A 99 1.27 5.40 10.73
CA GLU A 99 -0.14 5.67 11.03
C GLU A 99 -0.72 6.53 9.92
N THR A 100 -1.81 6.07 9.31
CA THR A 100 -2.47 6.78 8.21
C THR A 100 -3.86 6.24 7.95
N GLU A 101 -4.74 7.07 7.43
CA GLU A 101 -6.02 6.69 6.82
C GLU A 101 -5.97 6.81 5.29
N TYR A 102 -4.76 6.83 4.70
CA TYR A 102 -4.59 6.85 3.24
C TYR A 102 -5.28 5.63 2.59
N PRO A 103 -6.04 5.78 1.49
CA PRO A 103 -6.14 6.98 0.65
C PRO A 103 -7.30 7.95 1.02
N PHE A 104 -7.98 7.77 2.14
CA PHE A 104 -9.13 8.60 2.56
C PHE A 104 -8.70 9.90 3.23
N ARG A 105 -7.46 9.95 3.71
CA ARG A 105 -6.78 11.13 4.23
C ARG A 105 -5.42 11.25 3.54
N ASP A 106 -4.87 12.45 3.58
CA ASP A 106 -3.64 12.84 2.89
C ASP A 106 -2.40 12.85 3.78
N SER A 107 -2.55 12.53 5.06
CA SER A 107 -1.46 12.55 6.04
C SER A 107 -0.93 11.14 6.34
N LEU A 108 0.40 11.03 6.41
CA LEU A 108 1.18 9.85 6.75
C LEU A 108 2.08 10.21 7.92
N LEU A 109 1.85 9.64 9.10
CA LEU A 109 2.68 9.87 10.28
C LEU A 109 3.59 8.66 10.51
N TYR A 110 4.88 8.87 10.40
CA TYR A 110 5.92 7.90 10.74
C TYR A 110 6.44 8.18 12.14
N SER A 111 6.38 7.20 13.04
CA SER A 111 6.91 7.29 14.40
C SER A 111 8.01 6.26 14.60
N VAL A 112 9.07 6.63 15.30
CA VAL A 112 10.22 5.77 15.60
C VAL A 112 10.25 5.47 17.08
N HIS A 113 10.41 4.19 17.44
CA HIS A 113 10.60 3.71 18.80
C HIS A 113 11.89 2.90 18.89
N CYS A 114 12.75 3.25 19.84
CA CYS A 114 14.03 2.57 20.08
C CYS A 114 14.49 2.74 21.54
N GLU A 115 15.19 1.73 22.07
CA GLU A 115 15.77 1.83 23.42
C GLU A 115 17.00 2.72 23.45
N ARG A 116 17.75 2.78 22.35
CA ARG A 116 18.93 3.62 22.15
C ARG A 116 18.86 4.29 20.79
N PRO A 117 19.47 5.48 20.63
CA PRO A 117 19.49 6.16 19.35
C PRO A 117 20.07 5.30 18.24
N VAL A 118 19.39 5.23 17.10
CA VAL A 118 19.74 4.41 15.93
C VAL A 118 19.86 5.27 14.69
N ARG A 119 20.99 5.19 13.98
CA ARG A 119 21.16 5.90 12.70
C ARG A 119 20.68 5.07 11.55
N PHE A 120 19.72 5.58 10.79
CA PHE A 120 19.26 4.99 9.54
C PHE A 120 18.58 6.01 8.64
N GLU A 121 18.46 5.66 7.35
CA GLU A 121 17.66 6.39 6.38
C GLU A 121 16.21 5.91 6.41
N LEU A 122 15.26 6.83 6.53
CA LEU A 122 13.87 6.60 6.21
C LEU A 122 13.59 7.19 4.83
N ALA A 123 13.17 6.35 3.90
CA ALA A 123 12.75 6.72 2.56
C ALA A 123 11.24 6.49 2.40
N VAL A 124 10.54 7.38 1.71
CA VAL A 124 9.10 7.29 1.45
C VAL A 124 8.84 7.48 -0.04
N ARG A 125 8.13 6.55 -0.65
CA ARG A 125 7.70 6.67 -2.04
C ARG A 125 6.53 7.63 -2.15
N VAL A 126 6.76 8.80 -2.73
CA VAL A 126 5.71 9.79 -2.99
C VAL A 126 4.98 9.41 -4.27
N PRO A 127 3.64 9.22 -4.25
CA PRO A 127 2.88 8.85 -5.44
C PRO A 127 2.95 9.89 -6.54
N ALA A 128 3.16 9.45 -7.79
CA ALA A 128 3.25 10.36 -8.94
C ALA A 128 1.90 11.03 -9.30
N PHE A 129 0.79 10.52 -8.81
CA PHE A 129 -0.53 11.11 -9.04
C PHE A 129 -0.87 12.23 -8.05
N ALA A 130 -0.07 12.44 -7.01
CA ALA A 130 -0.23 13.58 -6.12
C ALA A 130 -0.02 14.90 -6.91
N GLU A 131 -0.79 15.94 -6.59
CA GLU A 131 -0.63 17.27 -7.18
C GLU A 131 0.56 17.99 -6.56
N SER A 132 0.75 17.81 -5.25
CA SER A 132 1.92 18.25 -4.50
C SER A 132 2.12 17.34 -3.29
N ALA A 133 3.30 17.41 -2.69
CA ALA A 133 3.61 16.71 -1.45
C ALA A 133 4.55 17.53 -0.58
N GLU A 134 4.46 17.31 0.72
CA GLU A 134 5.36 17.84 1.72
C GLU A 134 5.85 16.71 2.63
N ALA A 135 7.10 16.75 3.03
CA ALA A 135 7.64 15.82 4.01
C ALA A 135 8.53 16.59 4.99
N ASP A 136 8.29 16.42 6.29
CA ASP A 136 9.01 17.12 7.35
C ASP A 136 8.97 18.66 7.16
N GLY A 137 7.82 19.18 6.67
CA GLY A 137 7.61 20.60 6.39
C GLY A 137 8.33 21.15 5.15
N GLN A 138 8.90 20.27 4.31
CA GLN A 138 9.58 20.67 3.08
C GLN A 138 8.85 20.11 1.84
N PRO A 139 8.75 20.90 0.76
CA PRO A 139 8.16 20.43 -0.49
C PRO A 139 8.91 19.22 -1.05
N VAL A 140 8.16 18.25 -1.59
CA VAL A 140 8.69 17.06 -2.26
C VAL A 140 8.02 16.90 -3.61
N GLN A 141 8.79 16.51 -4.62
CA GLN A 141 8.27 16.31 -5.96
C GLN A 141 7.47 15.00 -6.05
N PRO A 142 6.20 15.02 -6.50
CA PRO A 142 5.44 13.81 -6.77
C PRO A 142 6.17 12.88 -7.75
N GLY A 143 6.13 11.57 -7.45
CA GLY A 143 6.83 10.55 -8.24
C GLY A 143 8.24 10.23 -7.76
N GLU A 144 8.80 11.02 -6.87
CA GLU A 144 10.12 10.78 -6.29
C GLU A 144 10.06 9.95 -5.01
N ILE A 145 11.22 9.51 -4.56
CA ILE A 145 11.42 8.92 -3.24
C ILE A 145 12.06 9.99 -2.35
N TRP A 146 11.28 10.49 -1.40
CA TRP A 146 11.82 11.35 -0.36
C TRP A 146 12.69 10.56 0.60
N ARG A 147 13.76 11.18 1.12
CA ARG A 147 14.74 10.52 1.99
C ARG A 147 15.18 11.44 3.10
N THR A 148 15.30 10.89 4.31
CA THR A 148 15.94 11.55 5.44
C THR A 148 16.82 10.56 6.20
N GLU A 149 18.06 10.90 6.43
CA GLU A 149 18.98 10.14 7.27
C GLU A 149 19.30 10.93 8.51
N ARG A 150 19.05 10.35 9.68
CA ARG A 150 19.35 10.97 10.96
C ARG A 150 19.65 9.95 12.05
N LEU A 151 20.15 10.41 13.18
CA LEU A 151 20.23 9.62 14.41
C LEU A 151 18.86 9.73 15.10
N TRP A 152 18.04 8.71 14.92
CA TRP A 152 16.69 8.64 15.46
C TRP A 152 16.70 8.36 16.96
N GLN A 153 15.85 9.05 17.69
CA GLN A 153 15.60 8.86 19.12
C GLN A 153 14.18 8.32 19.32
N ASP A 154 13.93 7.74 20.50
CA ASP A 154 12.59 7.27 20.85
C ASP A 154 11.58 8.42 20.83
N GLY A 155 10.46 8.21 20.17
CA GLY A 155 9.41 9.23 19.98
C GLY A 155 9.63 10.20 18.82
N ASP A 156 10.74 10.13 18.10
CA ASP A 156 10.92 10.93 16.89
C ASP A 156 9.85 10.57 15.86
N SER A 157 9.41 11.59 15.12
CA SER A 157 8.39 11.42 14.08
C SER A 157 8.68 12.24 12.84
N VAL A 158 8.06 11.85 11.74
CA VAL A 158 8.03 12.57 10.46
C VAL A 158 6.62 12.51 9.91
N GLU A 159 6.10 13.67 9.50
CA GLU A 159 4.83 13.75 8.77
C GLU A 159 5.10 13.94 7.29
N VAL A 160 4.40 13.16 6.47
CA VAL A 160 4.33 13.36 5.01
C VAL A 160 2.88 13.67 4.65
N LYS A 161 2.67 14.79 3.97
CA LYS A 161 1.37 15.22 3.45
C LYS A 161 1.33 15.06 1.95
N LEU A 162 0.23 14.47 1.46
CA LEU A 162 -0.01 14.27 0.04
C LEU A 162 -1.25 15.08 -0.34
N HIS A 163 -1.13 15.94 -1.34
CA HIS A 163 -2.27 16.68 -1.85
C HIS A 163 -2.70 16.04 -3.17
N PHE A 164 -3.93 15.56 -3.23
CA PHE A 164 -4.51 14.99 -4.43
C PHE A 164 -6.00 15.32 -4.55
N ALA A 165 -6.46 15.45 -5.78
CA ALA A 165 -7.86 15.65 -6.09
C ALA A 165 -8.37 14.53 -7.00
N ALA A 166 -9.64 14.21 -6.86
CA ALA A 166 -10.30 13.33 -7.81
C ALA A 166 -10.37 14.05 -9.17
N ARG A 167 -9.88 13.39 -10.22
CA ARG A 167 -10.01 13.86 -11.61
C ARG A 167 -11.13 13.07 -12.27
N LEU A 168 -12.09 13.79 -12.81
CA LEU A 168 -13.19 13.25 -13.61
C LEU A 168 -12.82 13.19 -15.08
#